data_3b19242c2f89e269934717f2fef948f4
#
_entry.id   3b19242c2f89e269934717f2fef948f4
#
_cell.length_a   1.000
_cell.length_b   1.000
_cell.length_c   1.000
_cell.angle_alpha   90.00
_cell.angle_beta   90.00
_cell.angle_gamma   90.00
#
_symmetry.space_group_name_H-M   'P 1'
#
loop_
_entity.id
_entity.type
_entity.pdbx_description
1 polymer ?
#
loop_
_entity_poly.entity_id
_entity_poly.type
_entity_poly.pdbx_seq_one_letter_code
_entity_poly.pdbx_strand_id
1 'polypeptide(L)'
;MPADRPLTNSVIARWEGGWRCRVTAAGFDLVVDEPESAGGTGAGPMPTEYLLAAMSSCYALALCWSAGKRGVHLPDLTVTATGTYDGPRFSGLVLEVATSAPAEVVSPLIKPALRACYVSNTIASSPPIEVVIAGAPP
;
A
#
# COMPACT_ATOMS: atom_id res chain seq x y z
N MET A 1 6.78 14.79 -1.45
CA MET A 1 5.38 14.50 -1.76
C MET A 1 4.61 15.80 -1.86
N PRO A 2 3.71 15.95 -2.82
CA PRO A 2 2.99 17.21 -3.03
C PRO A 2 2.20 17.64 -1.80
N ALA A 3 2.16 18.96 -1.54
CA ALA A 3 1.46 19.54 -0.38
C ALA A 3 -0.08 19.58 -0.53
N ASP A 4 -0.59 19.51 -1.76
CA ASP A 4 -2.03 19.64 -2.07
C ASP A 4 -2.75 18.31 -2.02
N ARG A 5 -2.77 17.68 -0.84
CA ARG A 5 -3.66 16.53 -0.59
C ARG A 5 -4.93 16.98 0.10
N PRO A 6 -6.09 16.42 -0.25
CA PRO A 6 -7.30 16.67 0.51
C PRO A 6 -7.13 16.20 1.96
N LEU A 7 -7.85 16.82 2.90
CA LEU A 7 -7.78 16.45 4.32
C LEU A 7 -8.32 15.03 4.57
N THR A 8 -9.21 14.56 3.72
CA THR A 8 -9.80 13.22 3.80
C THR A 8 -9.74 12.55 2.44
N ASN A 9 -9.68 11.24 2.43
CA ASN A 9 -9.79 10.43 1.23
C ASN A 9 -10.66 9.22 1.54
N SER A 10 -11.46 8.77 0.57
CA SER A 10 -12.39 7.66 0.77
C SER A 10 -12.39 6.73 -0.42
N VAL A 11 -12.58 5.46 -0.15
CA VAL A 11 -12.86 4.44 -1.14
C VAL A 11 -14.13 3.68 -0.73
N ILE A 12 -14.83 3.09 -1.68
CA ILE A 12 -16.07 2.35 -1.42
C ILE A 12 -15.88 0.92 -1.86
N ALA A 13 -16.13 -0.01 -0.95
CA ALA A 13 -16.17 -1.45 -1.25
C ALA A 13 -17.63 -1.91 -1.29
N ARG A 14 -18.03 -2.56 -2.38
CA ARG A 14 -19.35 -3.19 -2.53
C ARG A 14 -19.17 -4.69 -2.57
N TRP A 15 -19.83 -5.39 -1.67
CA TRP A 15 -19.86 -6.85 -1.67
C TRP A 15 -20.69 -7.37 -2.85
N GLU A 16 -20.11 -8.30 -3.61
CA GLU A 16 -20.72 -8.89 -4.79
C GLU A 16 -21.13 -10.37 -4.57
N GLY A 17 -21.08 -10.84 -3.36
CA GLY A 17 -21.35 -12.25 -3.00
C GLY A 17 -20.05 -13.04 -2.77
N GLY A 18 -20.17 -14.17 -2.07
CA GLY A 18 -19.02 -15.00 -1.72
C GLY A 18 -17.94 -14.19 -0.99
N TRP A 19 -16.71 -14.27 -1.48
CA TRP A 19 -15.54 -13.55 -0.96
C TRP A 19 -15.12 -12.36 -1.85
N ARG A 20 -16.02 -11.90 -2.73
CA ARG A 20 -15.70 -10.87 -3.70
C ARG A 20 -16.25 -9.51 -3.30
N CYS A 21 -15.42 -8.49 -3.43
CA CYS A 21 -15.82 -7.08 -3.38
C CYS A 21 -15.34 -6.36 -4.62
N ARG A 22 -16.09 -5.34 -5.02
CA ARG A 22 -15.65 -4.34 -5.98
C ARG A 22 -15.37 -3.05 -5.23
N VAL A 23 -14.16 -2.54 -5.39
CA VAL A 23 -13.73 -1.30 -4.73
C VAL A 23 -13.62 -0.20 -5.77
N THR A 24 -14.28 0.92 -5.53
CA THR A 24 -14.12 2.13 -6.34
C THR A 24 -13.21 3.11 -5.62
N ALA A 25 -12.12 3.49 -6.26
CA ALA A 25 -11.13 4.43 -5.76
C ALA A 25 -10.76 5.42 -6.85
N ALA A 26 -11.00 6.71 -6.64
CA ALA A 26 -10.68 7.78 -7.59
C ALA A 26 -11.22 7.52 -9.03
N GLY A 27 -12.39 6.89 -9.14
CA GLY A 27 -13.01 6.53 -10.42
C GLY A 27 -12.52 5.23 -11.05
N PHE A 28 -11.57 4.54 -10.42
CA PHE A 28 -11.09 3.21 -10.84
C PHE A 28 -11.82 2.11 -10.08
N ASP A 29 -12.14 1.03 -10.78
CA ASP A 29 -12.72 -0.17 -10.19
C ASP A 29 -11.62 -1.22 -9.96
N LEU A 30 -11.57 -1.73 -8.73
CA LEU A 30 -10.65 -2.78 -8.30
C LEU A 30 -11.46 -4.00 -7.88
N VAL A 31 -11.08 -5.18 -8.36
CA VAL A 31 -11.67 -6.43 -7.92
C VAL A 31 -10.84 -6.98 -6.76
N VAL A 32 -11.52 -7.32 -5.68
CA VAL A 32 -10.94 -7.94 -4.49
C VAL A 32 -11.59 -9.30 -4.30
N ASP A 33 -10.80 -10.36 -4.13
CA ASP A 33 -11.30 -11.71 -3.92
C ASP A 33 -10.31 -12.49 -3.06
N GLU A 34 -10.72 -13.67 -2.62
CA GLU A 34 -9.82 -14.65 -2.03
C GLU A 34 -9.43 -15.70 -3.09
N PRO A 35 -8.29 -16.39 -2.94
CA PRO A 35 -7.95 -17.50 -3.82
C PRO A 35 -8.88 -18.68 -3.62
N GLU A 36 -8.96 -19.59 -4.59
CA GLU A 36 -9.79 -20.79 -4.51
C GLU A 36 -9.46 -21.64 -3.27
N SER A 37 -8.19 -21.70 -2.88
CA SER A 37 -7.73 -22.41 -1.69
C SER A 37 -8.30 -21.85 -0.37
N ALA A 38 -8.76 -20.59 -0.38
CA ALA A 38 -9.41 -19.93 0.75
C ALA A 38 -10.93 -19.74 0.56
N GLY A 39 -11.51 -20.41 -0.44
CA GLY A 39 -12.95 -20.38 -0.69
C GLY A 39 -13.42 -19.30 -1.64
N GLY A 40 -12.51 -18.49 -2.20
CA GLY A 40 -12.81 -17.50 -3.23
C GLY A 40 -12.80 -18.06 -4.65
N THR A 41 -12.77 -17.18 -5.63
CA THR A 41 -12.68 -17.53 -7.06
C THR A 41 -11.39 -17.07 -7.73
N GLY A 42 -10.51 -16.40 -6.99
CA GLY A 42 -9.25 -15.89 -7.53
C GLY A 42 -9.44 -14.79 -8.58
N ALA A 43 -10.55 -14.07 -8.58
CA ALA A 43 -10.86 -13.06 -9.58
C ALA A 43 -10.06 -11.76 -9.42
N GLY A 44 -9.41 -11.58 -8.29
CA GLY A 44 -8.57 -10.43 -7.99
C GLY A 44 -7.67 -10.69 -6.80
N PRO A 45 -6.75 -9.75 -6.49
CA PRO A 45 -5.90 -9.85 -5.31
C PRO A 45 -6.71 -9.87 -4.01
N MET A 46 -6.12 -10.48 -3.00
CA MET A 46 -6.65 -10.44 -1.63
C MET A 46 -6.55 -9.04 -1.00
N PRO A 47 -7.39 -8.71 -0.01
CA PRO A 47 -7.25 -7.44 0.72
C PRO A 47 -5.86 -7.20 1.29
N THR A 48 -5.21 -8.24 1.82
CA THR A 48 -3.84 -8.14 2.36
C THR A 48 -2.80 -7.89 1.28
N GLU A 49 -2.99 -8.39 0.07
CA GLU A 49 -2.14 -8.08 -1.07
C GLU A 49 -2.30 -6.62 -1.51
N TYR A 50 -3.52 -6.07 -1.47
CA TYR A 50 -3.75 -4.64 -1.71
C TYR A 50 -3.07 -3.75 -0.66
N LEU A 51 -3.04 -4.18 0.61
CA LEU A 51 -2.30 -3.47 1.66
C LEU A 51 -0.79 -3.45 1.34
N LEU A 52 -0.23 -4.59 0.97
CA LEU A 52 1.18 -4.71 0.57
C LEU A 52 1.48 -3.93 -0.70
N ALA A 53 0.57 -3.94 -1.67
CA ALA A 53 0.69 -3.14 -2.90
C ALA A 53 0.71 -1.63 -2.60
N ALA A 54 -0.17 -1.17 -1.71
CA ALA A 54 -0.18 0.22 -1.26
C ALA A 54 1.14 0.60 -0.58
N MET A 55 1.66 -0.29 0.27
CA MET A 55 2.89 -0.05 1.00
C MET A 55 4.12 0.00 0.07
N SER A 56 4.26 -0.98 -0.81
CA SER A 56 5.40 -1.06 -1.75
C SER A 56 5.39 0.10 -2.75
N SER A 57 4.25 0.41 -3.34
CA SER A 57 4.14 1.50 -4.31
C SER A 57 4.33 2.88 -3.67
N CYS A 58 3.76 3.11 -2.49
CA CYS A 58 3.96 4.36 -1.78
C CYS A 58 5.43 4.59 -1.40
N TYR A 59 6.11 3.53 -0.97
CA TYR A 59 7.53 3.62 -0.62
C TYR A 59 8.42 3.83 -1.86
N ALA A 60 8.12 3.16 -2.96
CA ALA A 60 8.84 3.38 -4.23
C ALA A 60 8.73 4.84 -4.70
N LEU A 61 7.52 5.42 -4.66
CA LEU A 61 7.30 6.83 -4.98
C LEU A 61 8.05 7.77 -4.03
N ALA A 62 8.07 7.46 -2.74
CA ALA A 62 8.81 8.24 -1.74
C ALA A 62 10.32 8.18 -1.96
N LEU A 63 10.86 7.01 -2.37
CA LEU A 63 12.27 6.87 -2.75
C LEU A 63 12.61 7.72 -3.99
N CYS A 64 11.80 7.64 -5.04
CA CYS A 64 11.99 8.43 -6.24
C CYS A 64 11.92 9.93 -5.94
N TRP A 65 10.99 10.38 -5.12
CA TRP A 65 10.88 11.76 -4.73
C TRP A 65 12.09 12.23 -3.90
N SER A 66 12.55 11.42 -2.96
CA SER A 66 13.75 11.72 -2.15
C SER A 66 15.02 11.75 -2.99
N ALA A 67 15.13 10.84 -3.96
CA ALA A 67 16.23 10.80 -4.92
C ALA A 67 16.23 12.04 -5.82
N GLY A 68 15.07 12.42 -6.35
CA GLY A 68 14.89 13.58 -7.21
C GLY A 68 15.34 14.88 -6.54
N LYS A 69 15.04 15.05 -5.25
CA LYS A 69 15.52 16.23 -4.47
C LYS A 69 17.04 16.32 -4.36
N ARG A 70 17.75 15.24 -4.55
CA ARG A 70 19.21 15.15 -4.48
C ARG A 70 19.87 15.02 -5.85
N GLY A 71 19.08 15.12 -6.93
CA GLY A 71 19.57 14.92 -8.29
C GLY A 71 20.04 13.49 -8.55
N VAL A 72 19.53 12.51 -7.81
CA VAL A 72 19.87 11.10 -7.93
C VAL A 72 18.80 10.37 -8.74
N HIS A 73 19.22 9.48 -9.63
CA HIS A 73 18.34 8.58 -10.37
C HIS A 73 18.47 7.16 -9.82
N LEU A 74 17.33 6.45 -9.72
CA LEU A 74 17.27 5.06 -9.28
C LEU A 74 16.78 4.19 -10.44
N PRO A 75 17.69 3.70 -11.31
CA PRO A 75 17.30 2.87 -12.44
C PRO A 75 16.77 1.51 -11.96
N ASP A 76 15.81 0.96 -12.70
CA ASP A 76 15.23 -0.37 -12.46
C ASP A 76 14.71 -0.57 -11.02
N LEU A 77 14.24 0.53 -10.40
CA LEU A 77 13.76 0.49 -9.02
C LEU A 77 12.57 -0.45 -8.88
N THR A 78 12.71 -1.43 -8.00
CA THR A 78 11.60 -2.25 -7.52
C THR A 78 11.55 -2.23 -5.99
N VAL A 79 10.35 -2.29 -5.44
CA VAL A 79 10.13 -2.44 -4.00
C VAL A 79 9.18 -3.60 -3.79
N THR A 80 9.65 -4.60 -3.06
CA THR A 80 8.85 -5.75 -2.66
C THR A 80 8.41 -5.58 -1.22
N ALA A 81 7.11 -5.67 -0.95
CA ALA A 81 6.58 -5.67 0.40
C ALA A 81 6.18 -7.10 0.77
N THR A 82 6.69 -7.58 1.89
CA THR A 82 6.37 -8.90 2.43
C THR A 82 5.79 -8.77 3.83
N GLY A 83 4.65 -9.40 4.06
CA GLY A 83 4.02 -9.51 5.38
C GLY A 83 4.08 -10.94 5.89
N THR A 84 4.38 -11.11 7.16
CA THR A 84 4.35 -12.40 7.85
C THR A 84 3.08 -12.49 8.68
N TYR A 85 2.23 -13.48 8.39
CA TYR A 85 0.98 -13.70 9.12
C TYR A 85 1.21 -14.21 10.54
N ASP A 86 0.41 -13.69 11.45
CA ASP A 86 0.26 -14.18 12.83
C ASP A 86 -1.23 -14.01 13.21
N GLY A 87 -2.01 -15.07 13.03
CA GLY A 87 -3.47 -14.97 13.15
C GLY A 87 -4.06 -13.99 12.12
N PRO A 88 -5.01 -13.14 12.53
CA PRO A 88 -5.70 -12.23 11.60
C PRO A 88 -4.92 -10.93 11.34
N ARG A 89 -3.61 -10.96 11.38
CA ARG A 89 -2.74 -9.78 11.18
C ARG A 89 -1.41 -10.16 10.57
N PHE A 90 -0.70 -9.16 10.07
CA PHE A 90 0.75 -9.29 9.87
C PHE A 90 1.49 -8.94 11.18
N SER A 91 2.36 -9.82 11.62
CA SER A 91 3.24 -9.57 12.77
C SER A 91 4.49 -8.77 12.40
N GLY A 92 4.83 -8.77 11.13
CA GLY A 92 5.97 -8.02 10.60
C GLY A 92 5.78 -7.69 9.13
N LEU A 93 6.37 -6.59 8.72
CA LEU A 93 6.37 -6.10 7.33
C LEU A 93 7.80 -5.77 6.94
N VAL A 94 8.21 -6.24 5.77
CA VAL A 94 9.54 -5.98 5.21
C VAL A 94 9.37 -5.32 3.85
N LEU A 95 10.09 -4.23 3.62
CA LEU A 95 10.26 -3.59 2.32
C LEU A 95 11.65 -3.88 1.81
N GLU A 96 11.74 -4.58 0.69
CA GLU A 96 12.99 -4.87 0.01
C GLU A 96 13.14 -3.97 -1.21
N VAL A 97 14.20 -3.20 -1.25
CA VAL A 97 14.51 -2.26 -2.34
C VAL A 97 15.59 -2.85 -3.23
N ALA A 98 15.32 -2.93 -4.51
CA ALA A 98 16.29 -3.34 -5.52
C ALA A 98 16.40 -2.29 -6.62
N THR A 99 17.61 -1.97 -7.02
CA THR A 99 17.94 -1.04 -8.10
C THR A 99 19.37 -1.32 -8.57
N SER A 100 19.71 -0.97 -9.81
CA SER A 100 21.09 -1.03 -10.28
C SER A 100 21.97 0.11 -9.78
N ALA A 101 21.41 1.08 -9.05
CA ALA A 101 22.21 2.10 -8.39
C ALA A 101 23.08 1.50 -7.27
N PRO A 102 24.31 2.02 -7.03
CA PRO A 102 25.16 1.54 -5.94
C PRO A 102 24.51 1.70 -4.56
N ALA A 103 24.78 0.79 -3.65
CA ALA A 103 24.20 0.82 -2.31
C ALA A 103 24.50 2.11 -1.53
N GLU A 104 25.67 2.68 -1.71
CA GLU A 104 26.07 3.96 -1.10
C GLU A 104 25.25 5.16 -1.63
N VAL A 105 24.65 5.05 -2.80
CA VAL A 105 23.72 6.03 -3.36
C VAL A 105 22.33 5.86 -2.75
N VAL A 106 21.91 4.63 -2.55
CA VAL A 106 20.58 4.28 -2.05
C VAL A 106 20.44 4.47 -0.53
N SER A 107 21.45 4.05 0.22
CA SER A 107 21.40 4.06 1.70
C SER A 107 20.99 5.39 2.32
N PRO A 108 21.48 6.57 1.86
CA PRO A 108 21.07 7.85 2.42
C PRO A 108 19.62 8.24 2.12
N LEU A 109 18.94 7.55 1.19
CA LEU A 109 17.56 7.82 0.79
C LEU A 109 16.54 7.06 1.64
N ILE A 110 16.94 5.97 2.28
CA ILE A 110 16.04 5.03 2.97
C ILE A 110 15.22 5.73 4.06
N LYS A 111 15.88 6.40 5.00
CA LYS A 111 15.20 7.07 6.11
C LYS A 111 14.36 8.27 5.66
N PRO A 112 14.86 9.17 4.79
CA PRO A 112 14.04 10.25 4.23
C PRO A 112 12.79 9.73 3.50
N ALA A 113 12.91 8.69 2.69
CA ALA A 113 11.78 8.07 1.99
C ALA A 113 10.77 7.48 2.98
N LEU A 114 11.23 6.81 4.02
CA LEU A 114 10.33 6.25 5.05
C LEU A 114 9.54 7.35 5.76
N ARG A 115 10.17 8.49 6.08
CA ARG A 115 9.46 9.66 6.65
C ARG A 115 8.45 10.28 5.70
N ALA A 116 8.64 10.15 4.39
CA ALA A 116 7.74 10.69 3.37
C ALA A 116 6.64 9.70 2.92
N CYS A 117 6.74 8.43 3.33
CA CYS A 117 5.80 7.39 2.93
C CYS A 117 4.53 7.42 3.79
N TYR A 118 3.42 7.88 3.22
CA TYR A 118 2.13 8.00 3.93
C TYR A 118 1.64 6.66 4.48
N VAL A 119 1.73 5.60 3.68
CA VAL A 119 1.25 4.27 4.08
C VAL A 119 2.06 3.71 5.24
N SER A 120 3.39 3.77 5.15
CA SER A 120 4.27 3.29 6.23
C SER A 120 4.08 4.10 7.52
N ASN A 121 3.94 5.43 7.43
CA ASN A 121 3.66 6.28 8.59
C ASN A 121 2.31 5.94 9.22
N THR A 122 1.29 5.68 8.40
CA THR A 122 -0.04 5.29 8.90
C THR A 122 0.02 3.97 9.64
N ILE A 123 0.66 2.96 9.06
CA ILE A 123 0.79 1.63 9.70
C ILE A 123 1.58 1.74 11.01
N ALA A 124 2.70 2.46 11.00
CA ALA A 124 3.56 2.60 12.18
C ALA A 124 2.90 3.39 13.32
N SER A 125 2.01 4.34 13.02
CA SER A 125 1.30 5.12 14.03
C SER A 125 0.10 4.40 14.64
N SER A 126 -0.36 3.29 14.03
CA SER A 126 -1.53 2.52 14.48
C SER A 126 -2.73 3.42 14.80
N PRO A 127 -3.26 4.19 13.83
CA PRO A 127 -4.36 5.11 14.10
C PRO A 127 -5.60 4.36 14.59
N PRO A 128 -6.45 4.96 15.45
CA PRO A 128 -7.67 4.32 15.91
C PRO A 128 -8.62 4.06 14.75
N ILE A 129 -9.32 2.93 14.83
CA ILE A 129 -10.32 2.53 13.84
C ILE A 129 -11.69 2.62 14.49
N GLU A 130 -12.57 3.40 13.89
CA GLU A 130 -13.97 3.55 14.32
C GLU A 130 -14.88 2.92 13.26
N VAL A 131 -15.91 2.20 13.71
CA VAL A 131 -16.94 1.63 12.83
C VAL A 131 -18.28 2.27 13.17
N VAL A 132 -18.93 2.86 12.16
CA VAL A 132 -20.23 3.51 12.30
C VAL A 132 -21.25 2.87 11.34
N ILE A 133 -22.53 2.92 11.73
CA ILE A 133 -23.64 2.46 10.89
C ILE A 133 -24.23 3.70 10.21
N ALA A 134 -24.18 3.72 8.87
CA ALA A 134 -24.60 4.88 8.07
C ALA A 134 -25.98 4.72 7.40
N GLY A 135 -26.67 3.59 7.56
CA GLY A 135 -27.93 3.29 6.89
C GLY A 135 -27.76 2.72 5.49
N ALA A 136 -28.66 3.07 4.57
CA ALA A 136 -28.60 2.54 3.19
C ALA A 136 -27.35 3.03 2.44
N PRO A 137 -26.71 2.18 1.59
CA PRO A 137 -25.54 2.58 0.83
C PRO A 137 -25.88 3.65 -0.24
N PRO A 138 -24.90 4.47 -0.63
CA PRO A 138 -25.04 5.48 -1.65
C PRO A 138 -25.22 4.90 -3.05
#